data_310499c6019fe55bac01377ccf7f1dfc
#
_entry.id   310499c6019fe55bac01377ccf7f1dfc
#
_cell.length_a   1.000
_cell.length_b   1.000
_cell.length_c   1.000
_cell.angle_alpha   90.00
_cell.angle_beta   90.00
_cell.angle_gamma   90.00
#
_symmetry.space_group_name_H-M   'P 1'
#
loop_
_entity.id
_entity.type
_entity.pdbx_description
1 polymer ?
#
loop_
_entity_poly.entity_id
_entity_poly.type
_entity_poly.pdbx_seq_one_letter_code
_entity_poly.pdbx_strand_id
1 'polypeptide(L)'
;CAERGLGWKAYGAFYAAFFGLGVVLFMPAAATYTICDGFKNALGIPMWVSALVIALAMAVVVMGGVKRISSVASMLVPPMVGIYLIATVVILIANAGQIPSVIVDVVKCAFGSKEALLGGGVGIAIQQGVKRGTFSSASGMGESMPTAAAAETSHPVKQGMANAAGVWLDTVIVCTASGLMMLLSGCYNTQFGYIGGTGAMHDQMAQLAADGTYGVIFVQNACSTVMGSIAPLFIAIMLALFSFTCLISYYYEGETSVLYLFQGDDKAATRKVVIRIMQIVMPILIFIWGNIDSGLAWNLSDLALGGSTWINMLVVLLLSPKVFALYKDYEEQMKAKKDPYYNPDKLCWKGVDVEMWKDINK
;
A
#
# COMPACT_ATOMS: atom_id res chain seq x y z
N CYS A 1 -15.85 -10.28 6.95
CA CYS A 1 -15.18 -11.33 7.76
C CYS A 1 -15.78 -11.43 9.17
N ALA A 2 -15.80 -10.35 9.98
CA ALA A 2 -16.29 -10.40 11.36
C ALA A 2 -17.76 -10.86 11.48
N GLU A 3 -18.67 -10.33 10.67
CA GLU A 3 -20.06 -10.72 10.68
C GLU A 3 -20.27 -12.17 10.21
N ARG A 4 -19.83 -12.49 8.99
CA ARG A 4 -20.09 -13.79 8.37
C ARG A 4 -19.15 -14.91 8.85
N GLY A 5 -17.99 -14.56 9.40
CA GLY A 5 -17.01 -15.54 9.91
C GLY A 5 -17.14 -15.83 11.41
N LEU A 6 -17.50 -14.83 12.21
CA LEU A 6 -17.60 -14.90 13.67
C LEU A 6 -19.03 -14.64 14.21
N GLY A 7 -19.94 -14.17 13.36
CA GLY A 7 -21.29 -13.74 13.78
C GLY A 7 -21.32 -12.35 14.46
N TRP A 8 -20.24 -11.60 14.42
CA TRP A 8 -20.10 -10.30 15.12
C TRP A 8 -20.56 -9.12 14.24
N LYS A 9 -21.88 -8.99 14.04
CA LYS A 9 -22.44 -7.97 13.15
C LYS A 9 -22.12 -6.55 13.57
N ALA A 10 -22.27 -6.21 14.87
CA ALA A 10 -21.97 -4.87 15.38
C ALA A 10 -20.50 -4.50 15.21
N TYR A 11 -19.60 -5.45 15.46
CA TYR A 11 -18.16 -5.26 15.27
C TYR A 11 -17.80 -5.07 13.79
N GLY A 12 -18.42 -5.86 12.90
CA GLY A 12 -18.26 -5.72 11.46
C GLY A 12 -18.70 -4.35 10.95
N ALA A 13 -19.84 -3.84 11.44
CA ALA A 13 -20.34 -2.52 11.09
C ALA A 13 -19.41 -1.40 11.63
N PHE A 14 -18.94 -1.53 12.87
CA PHE A 14 -17.98 -0.58 13.45
C PHE A 14 -16.67 -0.55 12.63
N TYR A 15 -16.11 -1.71 12.30
CA TYR A 15 -14.91 -1.80 11.46
C TYR A 15 -15.14 -1.18 10.07
N ALA A 16 -16.24 -1.49 9.41
CA ALA A 16 -16.54 -0.95 8.09
C ALA A 16 -16.70 0.58 8.10
N ALA A 17 -17.30 1.14 9.16
CA ALA A 17 -17.41 2.59 9.33
C ALA A 17 -16.02 3.23 9.56
N PHE A 18 -15.23 2.68 10.48
CA PHE A 18 -13.90 3.20 10.80
C PHE A 18 -12.95 3.09 9.59
N PHE A 19 -12.89 1.92 8.97
CA PHE A 19 -12.06 1.66 7.80
C PHE A 19 -12.48 2.51 6.60
N GLY A 20 -13.79 2.55 6.29
CA GLY A 20 -14.32 3.34 5.18
C GLY A 20 -14.03 4.84 5.33
N LEU A 21 -14.16 5.40 6.53
CA LEU A 21 -13.76 6.77 6.81
C LEU A 21 -12.24 6.96 6.69
N GLY A 22 -11.46 6.04 7.24
CA GLY A 22 -10.00 6.10 7.21
C GLY A 22 -9.44 6.12 5.79
N VAL A 23 -9.91 5.19 4.93
CA VAL A 23 -9.41 5.08 3.54
C VAL A 23 -9.89 6.21 2.63
N VAL A 24 -11.01 6.85 2.92
CA VAL A 24 -11.52 7.98 2.11
C VAL A 24 -10.92 9.31 2.58
N LEU A 25 -10.82 9.50 3.90
CA LEU A 25 -10.44 10.80 4.45
C LEU A 25 -8.92 10.94 4.64
N PHE A 26 -8.23 9.92 5.14
CA PHE A 26 -6.86 10.06 5.63
C PHE A 26 -5.80 9.33 4.79
N MET A 27 -6.09 8.11 4.32
CA MET A 27 -5.12 7.35 3.52
C MET A 27 -4.66 8.07 2.23
N PRO A 28 -5.51 8.85 1.53
CA PRO A 28 -5.08 9.58 0.34
C PRO A 28 -4.01 10.64 0.59
N ALA A 29 -3.83 11.09 1.83
CA ALA A 29 -2.94 12.21 2.16
C ALA A 29 -1.48 11.93 1.77
N ALA A 30 -0.89 10.82 2.24
CA ALA A 30 0.49 10.47 1.91
C ALA A 30 0.69 10.19 0.41
N ALA A 31 -0.25 9.48 -0.23
CA ALA A 31 -0.17 9.16 -1.65
C ALA A 31 -0.21 10.43 -2.52
N THR A 32 -1.12 11.35 -2.23
CA THR A 32 -1.26 12.61 -2.98
C THR A 32 -0.05 13.52 -2.77
N TYR A 33 0.37 13.69 -1.50
CA TYR A 33 1.57 14.47 -1.18
C TYR A 33 2.79 13.95 -1.96
N THR A 34 3.02 12.65 -1.96
CA THR A 34 4.15 12.02 -2.64
C THR A 34 4.18 12.30 -4.13
N ILE A 35 3.03 12.30 -4.82
CA ILE A 35 2.96 12.67 -6.23
C ILE A 35 3.34 14.15 -6.42
N CYS A 36 2.75 15.02 -5.63
CA CYS A 36 2.97 16.47 -5.74
C CYS A 36 4.42 16.85 -5.46
N ASP A 37 5.03 16.26 -4.42
CA ASP A 37 6.44 16.44 -4.08
C ASP A 37 7.37 15.92 -5.21
N GLY A 38 7.05 14.76 -5.79
CA GLY A 38 7.81 14.20 -6.90
C GLY A 38 7.87 15.12 -8.13
N PHE A 39 6.74 15.71 -8.54
CA PHE A 39 6.71 16.66 -9.66
C PHE A 39 7.30 18.02 -9.33
N LYS A 40 7.15 18.50 -8.09
CA LYS A 40 7.81 19.71 -7.61
C LYS A 40 9.33 19.57 -7.74
N ASN A 41 9.89 18.47 -7.27
CA ASN A 41 11.33 18.22 -7.29
C ASN A 41 11.85 17.98 -8.72
N ALA A 42 11.08 17.32 -9.59
CA ALA A 42 11.51 16.98 -10.95
C ALA A 42 11.40 18.13 -11.93
N LEU A 43 10.33 18.90 -11.87
CA LEU A 43 9.96 19.91 -12.89
C LEU A 43 9.76 21.32 -12.30
N GLY A 44 9.88 21.49 -10.98
CA GLY A 44 9.59 22.78 -10.33
C GLY A 44 8.11 23.16 -10.34
N ILE A 45 7.20 22.25 -10.66
CA ILE A 45 5.77 22.49 -10.74
C ILE A 45 5.23 22.77 -9.32
N PRO A 46 4.51 23.87 -9.09
CA PRO A 46 3.90 24.12 -7.78
C PRO A 46 2.97 22.97 -7.36
N MET A 47 3.01 22.60 -6.08
CA MET A 47 2.26 21.44 -5.57
C MET A 47 0.76 21.52 -5.84
N TRP A 48 0.18 22.73 -5.76
CA TRP A 48 -1.26 22.94 -6.01
C TRP A 48 -1.68 22.60 -7.45
N VAL A 49 -0.78 22.79 -8.45
CA VAL A 49 -1.05 22.44 -9.86
C VAL A 49 -1.13 20.91 -10.00
N SER A 50 -0.14 20.21 -9.48
CA SER A 50 -0.12 18.73 -9.47
C SER A 50 -1.31 18.18 -8.72
N ALA A 51 -1.64 18.73 -7.56
CA ALA A 51 -2.79 18.34 -6.76
C ALA A 51 -4.12 18.52 -7.52
N LEU A 52 -4.26 19.64 -8.24
CA LEU A 52 -5.45 19.92 -9.05
C LEU A 52 -5.60 18.90 -10.19
N VAL A 53 -4.50 18.62 -10.90
CA VAL A 53 -4.51 17.63 -12.00
C VAL A 53 -4.91 16.25 -11.50
N ILE A 54 -4.34 15.80 -10.37
CA ILE A 54 -4.67 14.50 -9.76
C ILE A 54 -6.13 14.47 -9.29
N ALA A 55 -6.60 15.54 -8.65
CA ALA A 55 -7.98 15.65 -8.19
C ALA A 55 -8.98 15.56 -9.35
N LEU A 56 -8.70 16.25 -10.46
CA LEU A 56 -9.53 16.19 -11.68
C LEU A 56 -9.48 14.80 -12.32
N ALA A 57 -8.31 14.19 -12.44
CA ALA A 57 -8.16 12.84 -12.96
C ALA A 57 -8.95 11.83 -12.11
N MET A 58 -8.84 11.96 -10.77
CA MET A 58 -9.58 11.12 -9.84
C MET A 58 -11.10 11.31 -9.97
N ALA A 59 -11.57 12.56 -10.06
CA ALA A 59 -12.99 12.86 -10.28
C ALA A 59 -13.53 12.18 -11.54
N VAL A 60 -12.79 12.26 -12.66
CA VAL A 60 -13.17 11.61 -13.93
C VAL A 60 -13.24 10.08 -13.80
N VAL A 61 -12.30 9.46 -13.10
CA VAL A 61 -12.27 7.99 -12.90
C VAL A 61 -13.42 7.54 -12.01
N VAL A 62 -13.60 8.20 -10.87
CA VAL A 62 -14.59 7.82 -9.84
C VAL A 62 -16.03 8.01 -10.33
N MET A 63 -16.30 9.07 -11.09
CA MET A 63 -17.61 9.29 -11.69
C MET A 63 -18.00 8.23 -12.73
N GLY A 64 -17.01 7.48 -13.26
CA GLY A 64 -17.25 6.36 -14.20
C GLY A 64 -17.66 5.04 -13.52
N GLY A 65 -17.64 4.97 -12.18
CA GLY A 65 -18.03 3.80 -11.39
C GLY A 65 -17.03 2.65 -11.39
N VAL A 66 -17.35 1.57 -10.67
CA VAL A 66 -16.45 0.44 -10.36
C VAL A 66 -15.85 -0.22 -11.62
N LYS A 67 -16.62 -0.36 -12.71
CA LYS A 67 -16.12 -0.97 -13.96
C LYS A 67 -14.96 -0.16 -14.57
N ARG A 68 -15.07 1.17 -14.55
CA ARG A 68 -14.02 2.06 -15.05
C ARG A 68 -12.78 2.04 -14.15
N ILE A 69 -12.99 2.01 -12.84
CA ILE A 69 -11.95 1.90 -11.82
C ILE A 69 -11.11 0.65 -12.07
N SER A 70 -11.74 -0.52 -12.16
CA SER A 70 -11.08 -1.80 -12.41
C SER A 70 -10.32 -1.82 -13.74
N SER A 71 -10.93 -1.28 -14.82
CA SER A 71 -10.30 -1.22 -16.13
C SER A 71 -9.05 -0.33 -16.14
N VAL A 72 -9.09 0.83 -15.49
CA VAL A 72 -7.95 1.74 -15.40
C VAL A 72 -6.82 1.10 -14.59
N ALA A 73 -7.13 0.50 -13.44
CA ALA A 73 -6.14 -0.16 -12.61
C ALA A 73 -5.47 -1.34 -13.32
N SER A 74 -6.24 -2.24 -13.95
CA SER A 74 -5.70 -3.40 -14.65
C SER A 74 -4.82 -3.05 -15.86
N MET A 75 -5.07 -1.91 -16.50
CA MET A 75 -4.27 -1.41 -17.61
C MET A 75 -2.95 -0.76 -17.15
N LEU A 76 -2.97 -0.03 -16.02
CA LEU A 76 -1.81 0.72 -15.55
C LEU A 76 -0.80 -0.14 -14.78
N VAL A 77 -1.27 -1.08 -13.96
CA VAL A 77 -0.41 -1.81 -13.02
C VAL A 77 0.68 -2.65 -13.69
N PRO A 78 0.40 -3.52 -14.68
CA PRO A 78 1.44 -4.39 -15.23
C PRO A 78 2.61 -3.63 -15.88
N PRO A 79 2.38 -2.63 -16.77
CA PRO A 79 3.49 -1.92 -17.39
C PRO A 79 4.30 -1.08 -16.40
N MET A 80 3.64 -0.43 -15.40
CA MET A 80 4.37 0.38 -14.43
C MET A 80 5.29 -0.48 -13.55
N VAL A 81 4.82 -1.64 -13.08
CA VAL A 81 5.64 -2.58 -12.30
C VAL A 81 6.81 -3.10 -13.13
N GLY A 82 6.55 -3.50 -14.39
CA GLY A 82 7.60 -3.99 -15.30
C GLY A 82 8.69 -2.95 -15.53
N ILE A 83 8.32 -1.72 -15.86
CA ILE A 83 9.26 -0.62 -16.10
C ILE A 83 10.08 -0.30 -14.87
N TYR A 84 9.43 -0.23 -13.69
CA TYR A 84 10.11 0.04 -12.43
C TYR A 84 11.10 -1.06 -12.07
N LEU A 85 10.72 -2.33 -12.18
CA LEU A 85 11.61 -3.45 -11.89
C LEU A 85 12.81 -3.49 -12.85
N ILE A 86 12.61 -3.24 -14.14
CA ILE A 86 13.71 -3.15 -15.11
C ILE A 86 14.69 -2.04 -14.71
N ALA A 87 14.19 -0.84 -14.44
CA ALA A 87 15.01 0.28 -14.02
C ALA A 87 15.80 -0.04 -12.75
N THR A 88 15.14 -0.65 -11.76
CA THR A 88 15.80 -1.06 -10.51
C THR A 88 16.88 -2.11 -10.74
N VAL A 89 16.62 -3.13 -11.55
CA VAL A 89 17.61 -4.16 -11.89
C VAL A 89 18.82 -3.54 -12.58
N VAL A 90 18.62 -2.59 -13.50
CA VAL A 90 19.73 -1.86 -14.16
C VAL A 90 20.61 -1.13 -13.13
N ILE A 91 19.98 -0.43 -12.17
CA ILE A 91 20.71 0.29 -11.11
C ILE A 91 21.47 -0.68 -10.19
N LEU A 92 20.85 -1.81 -9.83
CA LEU A 92 21.51 -2.84 -9.01
C LEU A 92 22.70 -3.48 -9.74
N ILE A 93 22.57 -3.76 -11.03
CA ILE A 93 23.68 -4.31 -11.84
C ILE A 93 24.82 -3.28 -11.95
N ALA A 94 24.50 -2.01 -12.20
CA ALA A 94 25.50 -0.94 -12.27
C ALA A 94 26.32 -0.80 -10.97
N ASN A 95 25.73 -1.14 -9.82
CA ASN A 95 26.35 -1.06 -8.50
C ASN A 95 26.60 -2.44 -7.86
N ALA A 96 26.63 -3.52 -8.64
CA ALA A 96 26.70 -4.89 -8.13
C ALA A 96 27.90 -5.16 -7.22
N GLY A 97 29.04 -4.54 -7.50
CA GLY A 97 30.27 -4.67 -6.68
C GLY A 97 30.12 -4.13 -5.25
N GLN A 98 29.17 -3.24 -4.99
CA GLN A 98 28.96 -2.62 -3.67
C GLN A 98 27.86 -3.34 -2.86
N ILE A 99 27.07 -4.21 -3.47
CA ILE A 99 25.95 -4.91 -2.79
C ILE A 99 26.42 -5.68 -1.55
N PRO A 100 27.52 -6.49 -1.60
CA PRO A 100 27.97 -7.23 -0.43
C PRO A 100 28.36 -6.32 0.74
N SER A 101 29.06 -5.20 0.48
CA SER A 101 29.45 -4.26 1.52
C SER A 101 28.24 -3.58 2.17
N VAL A 102 27.27 -3.15 1.37
CA VAL A 102 26.03 -2.54 1.88
C VAL A 102 25.23 -3.52 2.75
N ILE A 103 25.11 -4.79 2.35
CA ILE A 103 24.42 -5.81 3.17
C ILE A 103 25.16 -6.00 4.50
N VAL A 104 26.50 -6.09 4.47
CA VAL A 104 27.31 -6.20 5.69
C VAL A 104 27.11 -4.99 6.58
N ASP A 105 27.06 -3.79 6.02
CA ASP A 105 26.88 -2.55 6.80
C ASP A 105 25.47 -2.48 7.41
N VAL A 106 24.43 -2.88 6.67
CA VAL A 106 23.06 -3.00 7.20
C VAL A 106 23.02 -3.95 8.40
N VAL A 107 23.66 -5.13 8.29
CA VAL A 107 23.72 -6.10 9.39
C VAL A 107 24.53 -5.56 10.57
N LYS A 108 25.68 -4.95 10.32
CA LYS A 108 26.49 -4.32 11.38
C LYS A 108 25.74 -3.20 12.08
N CYS A 109 25.03 -2.34 11.35
CA CYS A 109 24.24 -1.26 11.95
C CYS A 109 23.07 -1.82 12.78
N ALA A 110 22.45 -2.91 12.33
CA ALA A 110 21.36 -3.53 13.06
C ALA A 110 21.77 -4.19 14.38
N PHE A 111 22.96 -4.81 14.42
CA PHE A 111 23.41 -5.62 15.56
C PHE A 111 24.72 -5.14 16.22
N GLY A 112 25.45 -4.22 15.62
CA GLY A 112 26.83 -3.91 15.97
C GLY A 112 27.07 -2.58 16.69
N SER A 113 26.12 -1.66 16.77
CA SER A 113 26.35 -0.40 17.47
C SER A 113 25.87 -0.49 18.93
N LYS A 114 26.83 -0.45 19.86
CA LYS A 114 26.53 -0.35 21.30
C LYS A 114 25.68 0.89 21.64
N GLU A 115 25.83 1.95 20.87
CA GLU A 115 25.05 3.20 20.99
C GLU A 115 23.59 3.02 20.56
N ALA A 116 23.32 2.25 19.51
CA ALA A 116 21.96 1.89 19.10
C ALA A 116 21.26 1.00 20.12
N LEU A 117 21.99 0.07 20.76
CA LEU A 117 21.49 -0.82 21.81
C LEU A 117 21.16 -0.10 23.12
N LEU A 118 21.94 0.93 23.48
CA LEU A 118 21.82 1.62 24.76
C LEU A 118 21.01 2.92 24.71
N GLY A 119 20.82 3.51 23.52
CA GLY A 119 20.27 4.84 23.35
C GLY A 119 18.81 4.92 22.86
N GLY A 120 18.03 3.84 22.91
CA GLY A 120 16.64 3.85 22.37
C GLY A 120 16.57 3.81 20.84
N GLY A 121 17.69 3.87 20.12
CA GLY A 121 17.75 3.84 18.66
C GLY A 121 17.21 2.55 18.04
N VAL A 122 17.41 1.40 18.71
CA VAL A 122 16.83 0.12 18.27
C VAL A 122 15.30 0.17 18.34
N GLY A 123 14.74 0.75 19.39
CA GLY A 123 13.27 0.90 19.51
C GLY A 123 12.69 1.74 18.40
N ILE A 124 13.33 2.86 18.06
CA ILE A 124 12.91 3.74 16.95
C ILE A 124 13.07 3.01 15.61
N ALA A 125 14.16 2.30 15.38
CA ALA A 125 14.39 1.55 14.15
C ALA A 125 13.34 0.44 13.96
N ILE A 126 13.04 -0.34 15.01
CA ILE A 126 11.98 -1.35 14.99
C ILE A 126 10.62 -0.69 14.73
N GLN A 127 10.30 0.40 15.44
CA GLN A 127 9.05 1.12 15.27
C GLN A 127 8.86 1.62 13.82
N GLN A 128 9.88 2.27 13.26
CA GLN A 128 9.81 2.77 11.88
C GLN A 128 9.78 1.63 10.85
N GLY A 129 10.55 0.58 11.06
CA GLY A 129 10.57 -0.59 10.20
C GLY A 129 9.23 -1.30 10.16
N VAL A 130 8.62 -1.56 11.33
CA VAL A 130 7.29 -2.18 11.43
C VAL A 130 6.23 -1.27 10.81
N LYS A 131 6.26 0.04 11.11
CA LYS A 131 5.33 1.04 10.59
C LYS A 131 5.36 1.09 9.06
N ARG A 132 6.55 1.19 8.47
CA ARG A 132 6.70 1.26 7.01
C ARG A 132 6.44 -0.08 6.32
N GLY A 133 6.87 -1.19 6.90
CA GLY A 133 6.58 -2.53 6.39
C GLY A 133 5.09 -2.86 6.41
N THR A 134 4.38 -2.50 7.47
CA THR A 134 2.91 -2.66 7.56
C THR A 134 2.20 -1.75 6.55
N PHE A 135 2.69 -0.53 6.34
CA PHE A 135 2.14 0.39 5.35
C PHE A 135 2.29 -0.15 3.92
N SER A 136 3.48 -0.64 3.54
CA SER A 136 3.74 -1.20 2.21
C SER A 136 2.89 -2.42 1.91
N SER A 137 2.83 -3.37 2.85
CA SER A 137 2.13 -4.64 2.66
C SER A 137 0.63 -4.58 2.94
N ALA A 138 0.13 -3.48 3.53
CA ALA A 138 -1.23 -3.35 4.06
C ALA A 138 -1.65 -4.53 4.97
N SER A 139 -0.65 -5.22 5.56
CA SER A 139 -0.85 -6.46 6.31
C SER A 139 -1.65 -6.24 7.58
N GLY A 140 -2.73 -7.02 7.71
CA GLY A 140 -3.62 -6.94 8.86
C GLY A 140 -4.63 -5.80 8.82
N MET A 141 -4.48 -4.81 7.96
CA MET A 141 -5.40 -3.70 7.80
C MET A 141 -6.76 -4.15 7.24
N GLY A 142 -6.76 -5.13 6.34
CA GLY A 142 -7.96 -5.65 5.70
C GLY A 142 -8.32 -4.98 4.37
N GLU A 143 -7.43 -4.18 3.82
CA GLU A 143 -7.56 -3.49 2.55
C GLU A 143 -7.88 -4.45 1.39
N SER A 144 -7.19 -5.58 1.32
CA SER A 144 -7.42 -6.57 0.27
C SER A 144 -8.72 -7.40 0.42
N MET A 145 -9.46 -7.26 1.52
CA MET A 145 -10.69 -8.05 1.73
C MET A 145 -11.79 -7.80 0.68
N PRO A 146 -12.10 -6.54 0.29
CA PRO A 146 -13.13 -6.27 -0.72
C PRO A 146 -12.78 -6.86 -2.09
N THR A 147 -11.53 -6.71 -2.51
CA THR A 147 -11.04 -7.23 -3.80
C THR A 147 -10.96 -8.76 -3.80
N ALA A 148 -10.50 -9.37 -2.71
CA ALA A 148 -10.48 -10.81 -2.56
C ALA A 148 -11.88 -11.43 -2.53
N ALA A 149 -12.85 -10.73 -1.93
CA ALA A 149 -14.25 -11.19 -1.90
C ALA A 149 -14.95 -11.09 -3.27
N ALA A 150 -14.49 -10.21 -4.15
CA ALA A 150 -15.01 -10.04 -5.51
C ALA A 150 -14.38 -11.00 -6.54
N ALA A 151 -13.32 -11.72 -6.15
CA ALA A 151 -12.62 -12.61 -7.06
C ALA A 151 -13.37 -13.94 -7.25
N GLU A 152 -13.59 -14.31 -8.51
CA GLU A 152 -14.16 -15.61 -8.89
C GLU A 152 -13.07 -16.69 -8.85
N THR A 153 -13.13 -17.56 -7.85
CA THR A 153 -12.14 -18.64 -7.67
C THR A 153 -12.85 -19.96 -7.28
N SER A 154 -12.31 -21.08 -7.65
CA SER A 154 -12.86 -22.39 -7.27
C SER A 154 -12.60 -22.75 -5.80
N HIS A 155 -11.58 -22.15 -5.15
CA HIS A 155 -11.23 -22.37 -3.76
C HIS A 155 -10.69 -21.10 -3.11
N PRO A 156 -11.15 -20.69 -1.89
CA PRO A 156 -10.72 -19.43 -1.25
C PRO A 156 -9.21 -19.33 -1.04
N VAL A 157 -8.53 -20.44 -0.82
CA VAL A 157 -7.07 -20.47 -0.64
C VAL A 157 -6.32 -20.02 -1.88
N LYS A 158 -6.84 -20.24 -3.10
CA LYS A 158 -6.21 -19.74 -4.34
C LYS A 158 -6.06 -18.22 -4.30
N GLN A 159 -7.13 -17.53 -3.92
CA GLN A 159 -7.09 -16.07 -3.78
C GLN A 159 -6.19 -15.62 -2.62
N GLY A 160 -6.22 -16.34 -1.50
CA GLY A 160 -5.33 -16.07 -0.37
C GLY A 160 -3.85 -16.22 -0.74
N MET A 161 -3.49 -17.25 -1.50
CA MET A 161 -2.12 -17.45 -1.99
C MET A 161 -1.71 -16.39 -3.01
N ALA A 162 -2.60 -15.97 -3.91
CA ALA A 162 -2.33 -14.89 -4.86
C ALA A 162 -2.04 -13.57 -4.12
N ASN A 163 -2.84 -13.23 -3.10
CA ASN A 163 -2.59 -12.04 -2.27
C ASN A 163 -1.27 -12.16 -1.49
N ALA A 164 -0.96 -13.33 -0.90
CA ALA A 164 0.30 -13.55 -0.19
C ALA A 164 1.51 -13.41 -1.12
N ALA A 165 1.43 -13.95 -2.34
CA ALA A 165 2.46 -13.79 -3.35
C ALA A 165 2.64 -12.32 -3.76
N GLY A 166 1.55 -11.57 -3.93
CA GLY A 166 1.58 -10.13 -4.20
C GLY A 166 2.31 -9.34 -3.11
N VAL A 167 1.97 -9.57 -1.84
CA VAL A 167 2.63 -8.95 -0.69
C VAL A 167 4.12 -9.31 -0.63
N TRP A 168 4.46 -10.58 -0.90
CA TRP A 168 5.86 -11.01 -0.92
C TRP A 168 6.65 -10.31 -2.03
N LEU A 169 6.09 -10.23 -3.25
CA LEU A 169 6.72 -9.53 -4.38
C LEU A 169 6.91 -8.04 -4.07
N ASP A 170 5.90 -7.37 -3.54
CA ASP A 170 5.99 -5.96 -3.18
C ASP A 170 7.05 -5.73 -2.10
N THR A 171 6.91 -6.39 -0.96
CA THR A 171 7.72 -6.09 0.22
C THR A 171 9.16 -6.62 0.08
N VAL A 172 9.35 -7.85 -0.42
CA VAL A 172 10.68 -8.48 -0.49
C VAL A 172 11.42 -8.04 -1.74
N ILE A 173 10.76 -7.90 -2.89
CA ILE A 173 11.45 -7.55 -4.14
C ILE A 173 11.46 -6.03 -4.34
N VAL A 174 10.29 -5.39 -4.44
CA VAL A 174 10.21 -3.98 -4.83
C VAL A 174 10.78 -3.06 -3.73
N CYS A 175 10.37 -3.25 -2.48
CA CYS A 175 10.85 -2.39 -1.38
C CYS A 175 12.34 -2.62 -1.07
N THR A 176 12.82 -3.87 -1.10
CA THR A 176 14.26 -4.16 -0.90
C THR A 176 15.08 -3.57 -2.02
N ALA A 177 14.64 -3.69 -3.25
CA ALA A 177 15.31 -3.11 -4.41
C ALA A 177 15.40 -1.59 -4.31
N SER A 178 14.33 -0.92 -3.93
CA SER A 178 14.30 0.53 -3.69
C SER A 178 15.23 0.95 -2.55
N GLY A 179 15.21 0.21 -1.44
CA GLY A 179 16.11 0.45 -0.30
C GLY A 179 17.58 0.27 -0.66
N LEU A 180 17.92 -0.81 -1.36
CA LEU A 180 19.29 -1.04 -1.84
C LEU A 180 19.75 0.04 -2.81
N MET A 181 18.88 0.51 -3.69
CA MET A 181 19.20 1.59 -4.61
C MET A 181 19.63 2.87 -3.86
N MET A 182 18.93 3.26 -2.80
CA MET A 182 19.29 4.40 -1.98
C MET A 182 20.61 4.17 -1.22
N LEU A 183 20.77 3.00 -0.62
CA LEU A 183 21.99 2.65 0.13
C LEU A 183 23.22 2.57 -0.76
N LEU A 184 23.11 1.97 -1.95
CA LEU A 184 24.20 1.84 -2.92
C LEU A 184 24.63 3.18 -3.51
N SER A 185 23.71 4.10 -3.73
CA SER A 185 24.03 5.44 -4.21
C SER A 185 24.65 6.33 -3.13
N GLY A 186 24.50 6.00 -1.85
CA GLY A 186 24.85 6.84 -0.72
C GLY A 186 24.01 8.12 -0.58
N CYS A 187 22.98 8.31 -1.41
CA CYS A 187 22.13 9.51 -1.42
C CYS A 187 21.06 9.46 -0.33
N TYR A 188 21.45 9.47 0.93
CA TYR A 188 20.55 9.53 2.08
C TYR A 188 21.21 10.25 3.25
N ASN A 189 20.39 10.77 4.15
CA ASN A 189 20.81 11.40 5.40
C ASN A 189 20.24 10.63 6.59
N THR A 190 20.87 10.72 7.75
CA THR A 190 20.37 10.13 8.99
C THR A 190 20.19 11.19 10.07
N GLN A 191 19.30 10.94 11.01
CA GLN A 191 19.10 11.79 12.18
C GLN A 191 20.37 11.90 13.07
N PHE A 192 21.30 10.97 12.92
CA PHE A 192 22.54 10.90 13.69
C PHE A 192 23.73 11.56 13.01
N GLY A 193 23.48 12.41 11.99
CA GLY A 193 24.48 13.27 11.39
C GLY A 193 25.23 12.68 10.19
N TYR A 194 24.87 11.49 9.71
CA TYR A 194 25.41 11.02 8.42
C TYR A 194 24.78 11.84 7.28
N ILE A 195 25.64 12.43 6.45
CA ILE A 195 25.27 13.15 5.24
C ILE A 195 25.85 12.38 4.07
N GLY A 196 24.98 11.91 3.18
CA GLY A 196 25.35 11.08 2.05
C GLY A 196 25.82 11.84 0.83
N GLY A 197 26.06 11.10 -0.26
CA GLY A 197 26.51 11.65 -1.53
C GLY A 197 28.00 11.96 -1.58
N THR A 198 28.49 12.33 -2.77
CA THR A 198 29.86 12.77 -3.03
C THR A 198 29.85 14.01 -3.91
N GLY A 199 30.82 14.90 -3.75
CA GLY A 199 30.94 16.15 -4.53
C GLY A 199 29.68 17.01 -4.42
N ALA A 200 29.17 17.51 -5.54
CA ALA A 200 27.96 18.35 -5.58
C ALA A 200 26.71 17.65 -4.98
N MET A 201 26.65 16.33 -5.03
CA MET A 201 25.57 15.57 -4.41
C MET A 201 25.67 15.61 -2.87
N HIS A 202 26.88 15.59 -2.32
CA HIS A 202 27.09 15.75 -0.88
C HIS A 202 26.61 17.12 -0.38
N ASP A 203 26.94 18.18 -1.10
CA ASP A 203 26.49 19.55 -0.77
C ASP A 203 24.95 19.64 -0.79
N GLN A 204 24.32 19.00 -1.77
CA GLN A 204 22.87 18.90 -1.84
C GLN A 204 22.28 18.12 -0.67
N MET A 205 22.88 16.98 -0.30
CA MET A 205 22.45 16.20 0.86
C MET A 205 22.62 16.98 2.17
N ALA A 206 23.70 17.76 2.31
CA ALA A 206 23.92 18.62 3.46
C ALA A 206 22.84 19.71 3.56
N GLN A 207 22.49 20.33 2.44
CA GLN A 207 21.42 21.31 2.38
C GLN A 207 20.05 20.69 2.76
N LEU A 208 19.72 19.54 2.22
CA LEU A 208 18.49 18.80 2.57
C LEU A 208 18.43 18.45 4.06
N ALA A 209 19.60 18.10 4.67
CA ALA A 209 19.68 17.85 6.10
C ALA A 209 19.44 19.11 6.93
N ALA A 210 20.02 20.24 6.51
CA ALA A 210 19.84 21.53 7.18
C ALA A 210 18.38 22.02 7.10
N ASP A 211 17.71 21.81 5.97
CA ASP A 211 16.31 22.14 5.74
C ASP A 211 15.33 21.16 6.41
N GLY A 212 15.82 20.06 7.00
CA GLY A 212 14.98 19.00 7.55
C GLY A 212 14.13 18.30 6.50
N THR A 213 14.53 18.34 5.24
CA THR A 213 13.78 17.76 4.12
C THR A 213 13.88 16.24 4.13
N TYR A 214 12.79 15.57 3.92
CA TYR A 214 12.70 14.12 3.70
C TYR A 214 11.67 13.81 2.60
N GLY A 215 11.76 12.63 1.97
CA GLY A 215 10.77 12.19 0.98
C GLY A 215 11.38 11.77 -0.35
N VAL A 216 10.67 12.03 -1.43
CA VAL A 216 10.92 11.51 -2.79
C VAL A 216 12.27 11.94 -3.35
N ILE A 217 12.76 13.12 -2.98
CA ILE A 217 14.00 13.69 -3.50
C ILE A 217 15.23 12.78 -3.31
N PHE A 218 15.27 11.99 -2.24
CA PHE A 218 16.38 11.05 -2.00
C PHE A 218 16.39 9.91 -3.03
N VAL A 219 15.22 9.37 -3.38
CA VAL A 219 15.10 8.33 -4.43
C VAL A 219 15.42 8.92 -5.80
N GLN A 220 14.95 10.14 -6.08
CA GLN A 220 15.26 10.84 -7.32
C GLN A 220 16.75 11.07 -7.48
N ASN A 221 17.45 11.51 -6.43
CA ASN A 221 18.89 11.70 -6.42
C ASN A 221 19.64 10.37 -6.55
N ALA A 222 19.18 9.32 -5.86
CA ALA A 222 19.75 7.99 -5.97
C ALA A 222 19.68 7.45 -7.41
N CYS A 223 18.54 7.60 -8.08
CA CYS A 223 18.40 7.23 -9.48
C CYS A 223 19.25 8.11 -10.40
N SER A 224 19.46 9.38 -10.07
CA SER A 224 20.25 10.31 -10.88
C SER A 224 21.73 9.91 -10.98
N THR A 225 22.24 9.14 -10.02
CA THR A 225 23.62 8.61 -10.08
C THR A 225 23.85 7.66 -11.26
N VAL A 226 22.80 7.01 -11.76
CA VAL A 226 22.87 6.06 -12.89
C VAL A 226 22.18 6.60 -14.14
N MET A 227 20.98 7.18 -13.99
CA MET A 227 20.14 7.64 -15.10
C MET A 227 20.35 9.12 -15.46
N GLY A 228 21.17 9.85 -14.69
CA GLY A 228 21.42 11.28 -14.91
C GLY A 228 20.18 12.15 -14.73
N SER A 229 20.07 13.21 -15.52
CA SER A 229 19.04 14.23 -15.41
C SER A 229 17.60 13.77 -15.70
N ILE A 230 17.42 12.59 -16.30
CA ILE A 230 16.09 12.05 -16.60
C ILE A 230 15.44 11.35 -15.39
N ALA A 231 16.26 10.96 -14.40
CA ALA A 231 15.82 10.19 -13.24
C ALA A 231 14.74 10.87 -12.40
N PRO A 232 14.84 12.16 -12.05
CA PRO A 232 13.79 12.82 -11.25
C PRO A 232 12.42 12.76 -11.91
N LEU A 233 12.36 13.00 -13.22
CA LEU A 233 11.10 12.94 -13.97
C LEU A 233 10.59 11.50 -14.08
N PHE A 234 11.47 10.54 -14.33
CA PHE A 234 11.12 9.11 -14.37
C PHE A 234 10.50 8.66 -13.06
N ILE A 235 11.14 8.96 -11.93
CA ILE A 235 10.62 8.62 -10.60
C ILE A 235 9.30 9.34 -10.31
N ALA A 236 9.16 10.63 -10.67
CA ALA A 236 7.90 11.37 -10.50
C ALA A 236 6.74 10.71 -11.25
N ILE A 237 6.96 10.28 -12.49
CA ILE A 237 5.95 9.58 -13.29
C ILE A 237 5.62 8.21 -12.68
N MET A 238 6.63 7.42 -12.28
CA MET A 238 6.38 6.13 -11.65
C MET A 238 5.59 6.27 -10.35
N LEU A 239 5.96 7.22 -9.48
CA LEU A 239 5.23 7.49 -8.25
C LEU A 239 3.81 7.99 -8.53
N ALA A 240 3.61 8.82 -9.56
CA ALA A 240 2.28 9.25 -9.95
C ALA A 240 1.40 8.06 -10.36
N LEU A 241 1.91 7.12 -11.14
CA LEU A 241 1.17 5.94 -11.54
C LEU A 241 0.86 5.02 -10.35
N PHE A 242 1.87 4.69 -9.52
CA PHE A 242 1.68 3.85 -8.34
C PHE A 242 0.70 4.48 -7.34
N SER A 243 0.95 5.73 -6.94
CA SER A 243 0.10 6.40 -5.95
C SER A 243 -1.30 6.68 -6.47
N PHE A 244 -1.47 6.96 -7.77
CA PHE A 244 -2.79 7.14 -8.36
C PHE A 244 -3.61 5.85 -8.33
N THR A 245 -3.00 4.69 -8.57
CA THR A 245 -3.70 3.39 -8.41
C THR A 245 -4.09 3.11 -6.96
N CYS A 246 -3.27 3.53 -5.98
CA CYS A 246 -3.65 3.47 -4.57
C CYS A 246 -4.87 4.35 -4.26
N LEU A 247 -4.91 5.60 -4.79
CA LEU A 247 -6.07 6.49 -4.61
C LEU A 247 -7.36 5.88 -5.17
N ILE A 248 -7.26 5.20 -6.30
CA ILE A 248 -8.39 4.46 -6.91
C ILE A 248 -8.85 3.32 -5.99
N SER A 249 -7.91 2.55 -5.42
CA SER A 249 -8.20 1.47 -4.47
C SER A 249 -8.91 1.98 -3.23
N TYR A 250 -8.41 3.05 -2.62
CA TYR A 250 -9.02 3.67 -1.43
C TYR A 250 -10.47 4.09 -1.67
N TYR A 251 -10.75 4.64 -2.85
CA TYR A 251 -12.15 4.94 -3.20
C TYR A 251 -13.00 3.68 -3.27
N TYR A 252 -12.53 2.64 -3.95
CA TYR A 252 -13.26 1.37 -4.09
C TYR A 252 -13.54 0.71 -2.74
N GLU A 253 -12.58 0.72 -1.85
CA GLU A 253 -12.71 0.18 -0.48
C GLU A 253 -13.70 0.98 0.36
N GLY A 254 -13.66 2.30 0.24
CA GLY A 254 -14.64 3.19 0.86
C GLY A 254 -16.05 2.93 0.33
N GLU A 255 -16.23 2.82 -1.00
CA GLU A 255 -17.51 2.49 -1.63
C GLU A 255 -18.04 1.12 -1.15
N THR A 256 -17.16 0.11 -1.09
CA THR A 256 -17.54 -1.22 -0.59
C THR A 256 -17.96 -1.18 0.89
N SER A 257 -17.29 -0.37 1.70
CA SER A 257 -17.68 -0.14 3.09
C SER A 257 -19.06 0.49 3.22
N VAL A 258 -19.38 1.47 2.36
CA VAL A 258 -20.71 2.09 2.28
C VAL A 258 -21.76 1.08 1.83
N LEU A 259 -21.46 0.25 0.83
CA LEU A 259 -22.35 -0.82 0.36
C LEU A 259 -22.67 -1.81 1.48
N TYR A 260 -21.69 -2.14 2.31
CA TYR A 260 -21.89 -3.02 3.45
C TYR A 260 -22.71 -2.36 4.56
N LEU A 261 -22.48 -1.10 4.91
CA LEU A 261 -23.18 -0.41 5.99
C LEU A 261 -24.65 -0.11 5.67
N PHE A 262 -24.93 0.17 4.40
CA PHE A 262 -26.27 0.50 3.90
C PHE A 262 -26.85 -0.64 3.05
N GLN A 263 -26.77 -1.88 3.56
CA GLN A 263 -27.43 -3.04 2.95
C GLN A 263 -28.96 -2.94 3.08
N GLY A 264 -29.67 -3.46 2.08
CA GLY A 264 -31.13 -3.49 2.01
C GLY A 264 -31.70 -2.45 1.04
N ASP A 265 -32.89 -2.76 0.53
CA ASP A 265 -33.58 -1.92 -0.46
C ASP A 265 -34.14 -0.64 0.15
N ASP A 266 -34.50 -0.68 1.44
CA ASP A 266 -34.93 0.46 2.23
C ASP A 266 -33.89 1.57 2.33
N LYS A 267 -32.61 1.21 2.27
CA LYS A 267 -31.46 2.14 2.34
C LYS A 267 -30.86 2.52 1.00
N ALA A 268 -31.45 2.06 -0.11
CA ALA A 268 -30.88 2.30 -1.45
C ALA A 268 -30.74 3.78 -1.79
N ALA A 269 -31.67 4.62 -1.39
CA ALA A 269 -31.60 6.07 -1.59
C ALA A 269 -30.45 6.70 -0.80
N THR A 270 -30.33 6.37 0.49
CA THR A 270 -29.24 6.87 1.37
C THR A 270 -27.87 6.42 0.84
N ARG A 271 -27.73 5.15 0.44
CA ARG A 271 -26.53 4.60 -0.17
C ARG A 271 -26.08 5.39 -1.39
N LYS A 272 -27.00 5.70 -2.32
CA LYS A 272 -26.70 6.52 -3.51
C LYS A 272 -26.22 7.92 -3.14
N VAL A 273 -26.84 8.54 -2.15
CA VAL A 273 -26.45 9.88 -1.67
C VAL A 273 -25.06 9.85 -1.06
N VAL A 274 -24.76 8.89 -0.18
CA VAL A 274 -23.44 8.78 0.48
C VAL A 274 -22.35 8.52 -0.56
N ILE A 275 -22.56 7.63 -1.53
CA ILE A 275 -21.60 7.38 -2.60
C ILE A 275 -21.38 8.66 -3.43
N ARG A 276 -22.44 9.42 -3.75
CA ARG A 276 -22.30 10.68 -4.47
C ARG A 276 -21.51 11.73 -3.69
N ILE A 277 -21.76 11.82 -2.39
CA ILE A 277 -20.96 12.71 -1.50
C ILE A 277 -19.48 12.29 -1.54
N MET A 278 -19.19 10.99 -1.44
CA MET A 278 -17.84 10.45 -1.51
C MET A 278 -17.14 10.79 -2.83
N GLN A 279 -17.87 10.68 -3.96
CA GLN A 279 -17.36 11.03 -5.31
C GLN A 279 -16.95 12.50 -5.42
N ILE A 280 -17.56 13.38 -4.65
CA ILE A 280 -17.26 14.82 -4.63
C ILE A 280 -16.17 15.13 -3.60
N VAL A 281 -16.32 14.59 -2.38
CA VAL A 281 -15.44 14.91 -1.25
C VAL A 281 -14.02 14.40 -1.47
N MET A 282 -13.84 13.19 -2.01
CA MET A 282 -12.51 12.62 -2.18
C MET A 282 -11.60 13.42 -3.14
N PRO A 283 -12.03 13.87 -4.33
CA PRO A 283 -11.22 14.77 -5.15
C PRO A 283 -10.88 16.11 -4.47
N ILE A 284 -11.81 16.66 -3.68
CA ILE A 284 -11.55 17.88 -2.90
C ILE A 284 -10.47 17.62 -1.85
N LEU A 285 -10.55 16.51 -1.13
CA LEU A 285 -9.54 16.12 -0.16
C LEU A 285 -8.18 15.88 -0.82
N ILE A 286 -8.14 15.22 -1.98
CA ILE A 286 -6.91 15.04 -2.75
C ILE A 286 -6.27 16.40 -3.06
N PHE A 287 -7.04 17.40 -3.48
CA PHE A 287 -6.52 18.74 -3.69
C PHE A 287 -5.95 19.35 -2.40
N ILE A 288 -6.64 19.20 -1.26
CA ILE A 288 -6.19 19.70 0.04
C ILE A 288 -4.90 18.97 0.47
N TRP A 289 -4.88 17.63 0.42
CA TRP A 289 -3.76 16.81 0.85
C TRP A 289 -2.49 17.02 0.03
N GLY A 290 -2.62 17.40 -1.23
CA GLY A 290 -1.47 17.77 -2.06
C GLY A 290 -0.79 19.08 -1.66
N ASN A 291 -1.39 19.88 -0.77
CA ASN A 291 -0.89 21.18 -0.35
C ASN A 291 -0.56 21.29 1.16
N ILE A 292 -0.62 20.16 1.89
CA ILE A 292 -0.27 20.13 3.32
C ILE A 292 1.21 19.81 3.53
N ASP A 293 1.64 19.92 4.79
CA ASP A 293 2.95 19.46 5.21
C ASP A 293 3.10 17.95 5.12
N SER A 294 4.29 17.50 4.77
CA SER A 294 4.65 16.10 4.61
C SER A 294 4.43 15.29 5.89
N GLY A 295 4.85 15.83 7.05
CA GLY A 295 4.67 15.16 8.34
C GLY A 295 3.20 14.94 8.67
N LEU A 296 2.35 15.93 8.41
CA LEU A 296 0.91 15.80 8.62
C LEU A 296 0.30 14.77 7.67
N ALA A 297 0.67 14.78 6.38
CA ALA A 297 0.18 13.82 5.38
C ALA A 297 0.46 12.37 5.78
N TRP A 298 1.69 12.08 6.19
CA TRP A 298 2.10 10.75 6.63
C TRP A 298 1.46 10.35 7.97
N ASN A 299 1.36 11.27 8.94
CA ASN A 299 0.75 10.97 10.23
C ASN A 299 -0.75 10.65 10.13
N LEU A 300 -1.48 11.33 9.24
CA LEU A 300 -2.89 11.03 8.98
C LEU A 300 -3.08 9.66 8.36
N SER A 301 -2.26 9.32 7.36
CA SER A 301 -2.30 7.99 6.74
C SER A 301 -1.91 6.88 7.73
N ASP A 302 -0.89 7.11 8.55
CA ASP A 302 -0.47 6.15 9.59
C ASP A 302 -1.52 5.94 10.67
N LEU A 303 -2.29 6.98 11.03
CA LEU A 303 -3.40 6.88 11.97
C LEU A 303 -4.51 5.97 11.43
N ALA A 304 -4.89 6.17 10.17
CA ALA A 304 -5.92 5.35 9.52
C ALA A 304 -5.47 3.88 9.40
N LEU A 305 -4.23 3.66 8.96
CA LEU A 305 -3.63 2.33 8.83
C LEU A 305 -3.52 1.63 10.18
N GLY A 306 -2.91 2.28 11.17
CA GLY A 306 -2.69 1.69 12.49
C GLY A 306 -4.01 1.34 13.18
N GLY A 307 -4.98 2.27 13.17
CA GLY A 307 -6.30 2.03 13.74
C GLY A 307 -7.03 0.86 13.07
N SER A 308 -7.05 0.83 11.73
CA SER A 308 -7.68 -0.26 10.98
C SER A 308 -7.01 -1.61 11.24
N THR A 309 -5.67 -1.63 11.31
CA THR A 309 -4.90 -2.84 11.60
C THR A 309 -5.22 -3.40 12.98
N TRP A 310 -5.23 -2.56 14.04
CA TRP A 310 -5.54 -3.01 15.39
C TRP A 310 -6.94 -3.61 15.50
N ILE A 311 -7.94 -2.96 14.90
CA ILE A 311 -9.31 -3.44 14.92
C ILE A 311 -9.43 -4.76 14.13
N ASN A 312 -8.84 -4.86 12.94
CA ASN A 312 -8.98 -6.04 12.09
C ASN A 312 -8.14 -7.23 12.55
N MET A 313 -6.97 -7.01 13.17
CA MET A 313 -6.07 -8.07 13.61
C MET A 313 -6.75 -9.04 14.58
N LEU A 314 -7.61 -8.54 15.47
CA LEU A 314 -8.39 -9.40 16.35
C LEU A 314 -9.24 -10.42 15.57
N VAL A 315 -9.92 -9.97 14.52
CA VAL A 315 -10.73 -10.84 13.65
C VAL A 315 -9.88 -11.83 12.90
N VAL A 316 -8.73 -11.40 12.37
CA VAL A 316 -7.78 -12.27 11.66
C VAL A 316 -7.27 -13.39 12.54
N LEU A 317 -6.86 -13.06 13.78
CA LEU A 317 -6.40 -14.06 14.76
C LEU A 317 -7.49 -15.06 15.12
N LEU A 318 -8.72 -14.61 15.34
CA LEU A 318 -9.84 -15.50 15.67
C LEU A 318 -10.30 -16.36 14.51
N LEU A 319 -10.10 -15.91 13.26
CA LEU A 319 -10.42 -16.70 12.07
C LEU A 319 -9.29 -17.62 11.62
N SER A 320 -8.07 -17.48 12.15
CA SER A 320 -6.91 -18.27 11.73
C SER A 320 -7.11 -19.78 11.78
N PRO A 321 -7.80 -20.40 12.78
CA PRO A 321 -8.04 -21.84 12.76
C PRO A 321 -8.88 -22.28 11.56
N LYS A 322 -9.83 -21.46 11.11
CA LYS A 322 -10.64 -21.75 9.91
C LYS A 322 -9.81 -21.66 8.63
N VAL A 323 -8.91 -20.69 8.58
CA VAL A 323 -7.96 -20.55 7.46
C VAL A 323 -7.04 -21.76 7.36
N PHE A 324 -6.49 -22.24 8.47
CA PHE A 324 -5.66 -23.45 8.48
C PHE A 324 -6.43 -24.70 8.06
N ALA A 325 -7.70 -24.83 8.44
CA ALA A 325 -8.54 -25.95 8.01
C ALA A 325 -8.80 -25.90 6.49
N LEU A 326 -9.07 -24.71 5.92
CA LEU A 326 -9.19 -24.52 4.47
C LEU A 326 -7.89 -24.83 3.73
N TYR A 327 -6.76 -24.41 4.28
CA TYR A 327 -5.46 -24.67 3.69
C TYR A 327 -5.15 -26.17 3.67
N LYS A 328 -5.47 -26.90 4.73
CA LYS A 328 -5.30 -28.34 4.81
C LYS A 328 -6.15 -29.07 3.76
N ASP A 329 -7.42 -28.69 3.60
CA ASP A 329 -8.29 -29.24 2.55
C ASP A 329 -7.72 -28.99 1.15
N TYR A 330 -7.26 -27.78 0.90
CA TYR A 330 -6.60 -27.42 -0.36
C TYR A 330 -5.37 -28.28 -0.64
N GLU A 331 -4.50 -28.47 0.36
CA GLU A 331 -3.28 -29.27 0.24
C GLU A 331 -3.59 -30.77 -0.02
N GLU A 332 -4.60 -31.31 0.65
CA GLU A 332 -5.07 -32.70 0.42
C GLU A 332 -5.54 -32.91 -1.02
N GLN A 333 -6.29 -31.96 -1.58
CA GLN A 333 -6.75 -32.01 -2.96
C GLN A 333 -5.60 -31.88 -3.96
N MET A 334 -4.62 -30.99 -3.71
CA MET A 334 -3.42 -30.87 -4.52
C MET A 334 -2.56 -32.15 -4.52
N LYS A 335 -2.38 -32.78 -3.36
CA LYS A 335 -1.67 -34.07 -3.25
C LYS A 335 -2.38 -35.18 -4.03
N ALA A 336 -3.71 -35.11 -4.10
CA ALA A 336 -4.51 -36.02 -4.90
C ALA A 336 -4.54 -35.70 -6.40
N LYS A 337 -3.75 -34.71 -6.85
CA LYS A 337 -3.68 -34.20 -8.24
C LYS A 337 -5.05 -33.77 -8.81
N LYS A 338 -5.92 -33.27 -7.95
CA LYS A 338 -7.22 -32.67 -8.33
C LYS A 338 -7.09 -31.15 -8.37
N ASP A 339 -7.85 -30.51 -9.25
CA ASP A 339 -7.99 -29.04 -9.15
C ASP A 339 -8.79 -28.70 -7.89
N PRO A 340 -8.21 -27.97 -6.93
CA PRO A 340 -8.88 -27.73 -5.66
C PRO A 340 -10.15 -26.91 -5.83
N TYR A 341 -11.23 -27.40 -5.26
CA TYR A 341 -12.51 -26.70 -5.15
C TYR A 341 -13.00 -26.70 -3.69
N TYR A 342 -13.68 -25.64 -3.30
CA TYR A 342 -14.24 -25.54 -1.96
C TYR A 342 -15.59 -26.26 -1.90
N ASN A 343 -15.70 -27.25 -0.99
CA ASN A 343 -16.95 -27.94 -0.72
C ASN A 343 -17.54 -27.46 0.60
N PRO A 344 -18.64 -26.66 0.57
CA PRO A 344 -19.29 -26.16 1.78
C PRO A 344 -19.86 -27.28 2.68
N ASP A 345 -20.21 -28.45 2.13
CA ASP A 345 -20.77 -29.56 2.91
C ASP A 345 -19.69 -30.28 3.74
N LYS A 346 -18.44 -30.26 3.26
CA LYS A 346 -17.29 -30.85 3.97
C LYS A 346 -16.72 -29.91 5.04
N LEU A 347 -16.67 -28.61 4.74
CA LEU A 347 -16.08 -27.57 5.60
C LEU A 347 -17.07 -26.43 5.82
N CYS A 348 -18.11 -26.71 6.60
CA CYS A 348 -19.10 -25.70 6.99
C CYS A 348 -18.90 -25.30 8.46
N TRP A 349 -18.86 -24.01 8.71
CA TRP A 349 -18.85 -23.46 10.07
C TRP A 349 -20.16 -22.71 10.34
N LYS A 350 -20.69 -22.88 11.55
CA LYS A 350 -21.90 -22.18 11.98
C LYS A 350 -21.73 -20.66 11.80
N GLY A 351 -22.64 -20.05 11.08
CA GLY A 351 -22.66 -18.60 10.84
C GLY A 351 -21.87 -18.12 9.60
N VAL A 352 -21.16 -19.01 8.89
CA VAL A 352 -20.50 -18.66 7.63
C VAL A 352 -21.51 -18.77 6.48
N ASP A 353 -21.60 -17.71 5.69
CA ASP A 353 -22.40 -17.70 4.47
C ASP A 353 -21.65 -18.41 3.34
N VAL A 354 -22.23 -19.50 2.86
CA VAL A 354 -21.66 -20.37 1.83
C VAL A 354 -22.54 -20.49 0.58
N GLU A 355 -23.59 -19.68 0.47
CA GLU A 355 -24.56 -19.80 -0.62
C GLU A 355 -23.90 -19.65 -2.00
N MET A 356 -23.03 -18.68 -2.18
CA MET A 356 -22.31 -18.47 -3.45
C MET A 356 -21.49 -19.69 -3.87
N TRP A 357 -20.92 -20.44 -2.91
CA TRP A 357 -20.11 -21.60 -3.21
C TRP A 357 -20.92 -22.83 -3.64
N LYS A 358 -22.20 -22.90 -3.28
CA LYS A 358 -23.11 -23.94 -3.76
C LYS A 358 -23.46 -23.79 -5.24
N ASP A 359 -23.46 -22.55 -5.73
CA ASP A 359 -23.79 -22.27 -7.13
C ASP A 359 -22.57 -22.40 -8.06
N ILE A 360 -21.37 -22.11 -7.58
CA ILE A 360 -20.12 -22.25 -8.34
C ILE A 360 -19.77 -23.73 -8.60
N ASN A 361 -20.23 -24.64 -7.73
CA ASN A 361 -19.94 -26.05 -7.80
C ASN A 361 -21.01 -26.88 -8.54
N LYS A 362 -22.02 -26.24 -9.14
CA LYS A 362 -22.98 -26.85 -10.05
C LYS A 362 -22.53 -26.71 -11.50
#